data_c79650dd46dfd6b8bf8920406ba74d13
#
_entry.id   c79650dd46dfd6b8bf8920406ba74d13
#
_cell.length_a   1.000
_cell.length_b   1.000
_cell.length_c   1.000
_cell.angle_alpha   90.00
_cell.angle_beta   90.00
_cell.angle_gamma   90.00
#
_symmetry.space_group_name_H-M   'P 1'
#
loop_
_entity.id
_entity.type
_entity.pdbx_description
1 polymer ?
#
loop_
_entity_poly.entity_id
_entity_poly.type
_entity_poly.pdbx_seq_one_letter_code
_entity_poly.pdbx_strand_id
1 'polypeptide(L)'
;MLSARNRARNGWLSMAAFDDFMKLDIRVGTITDAKIFAKARKPAYQLTLDFGDEIGTKRSSAQITDHYKPEELIGKQVLAVVNFPPRQIADFMSEVLVLGTYSEGGVVLITPDKKVQNGDKLG
;
A
#
# COMPACT_ATOMS: atom_id res chain seq x y z
N MET A 1 -10.13 16.96 7.29
CA MET A 1 -9.04 16.96 6.33
C MET A 1 -9.07 18.21 5.50
N LEU A 2 -7.93 18.60 5.01
CA LEU A 2 -7.88 19.70 4.07
C LEU A 2 -8.54 19.28 2.78
N SER A 3 -9.55 20.00 2.45
CA SER A 3 -10.39 19.65 1.33
C SER A 3 -9.79 20.12 0.01
N ALA A 4 -10.33 19.59 -1.07
CA ALA A 4 -10.04 20.10 -2.40
C ALA A 4 -10.36 21.58 -2.50
N ARG A 5 -11.32 22.07 -1.72
CA ARG A 5 -11.66 23.48 -1.69
C ARG A 5 -10.48 24.36 -1.29
N ASN A 6 -9.71 23.95 -0.27
CA ASN A 6 -8.52 24.70 0.11
C ASN A 6 -7.49 24.72 -1.00
N ARG A 7 -7.29 23.60 -1.66
CA ARG A 7 -6.37 23.51 -2.79
C ARG A 7 -6.81 24.42 -3.93
N ALA A 8 -8.11 24.45 -4.19
CA ALA A 8 -8.63 25.28 -5.28
C ALA A 8 -8.40 26.77 -5.04
N ARG A 9 -8.53 27.24 -3.78
CA ARG A 9 -8.33 28.65 -3.46
C ARG A 9 -6.89 29.04 -3.38
N ASN A 10 -6.02 28.14 -2.95
CA ASN A 10 -4.62 28.44 -2.66
C ASN A 10 -3.76 27.34 -3.29
N GLY A 11 -3.75 27.28 -4.62
CA GLY A 11 -3.08 26.21 -5.35
C GLY A 11 -1.62 26.04 -4.97
N TRP A 12 -0.90 27.15 -4.75
CA TRP A 12 0.51 27.09 -4.36
C TRP A 12 0.71 26.49 -2.96
N LEU A 13 -0.29 26.60 -2.05
CA LEU A 13 -0.22 26.00 -0.71
C LEU A 13 -0.47 24.50 -0.73
N SER A 14 -1.11 23.99 -1.78
CA SER A 14 -1.36 22.55 -1.89
C SER A 14 -0.29 21.82 -2.69
N MET A 15 0.71 22.54 -3.18
CA MET A 15 1.84 21.93 -3.87
C MET A 15 2.76 21.24 -2.88
N ALA A 16 3.15 20.02 -3.20
CA ALA A 16 4.12 19.28 -2.40
C ALA A 16 5.54 19.74 -2.76
N ALA A 17 6.42 19.75 -1.77
CA ALA A 17 7.85 19.91 -1.99
C ALA A 17 8.50 18.53 -2.12
N PHE A 18 9.68 18.48 -2.71
CA PHE A 18 10.43 17.23 -2.82
C PHE A 18 10.67 16.60 -1.45
N ASP A 19 10.92 17.42 -0.43
CA ASP A 19 11.12 16.92 0.93
C ASP A 19 9.89 16.18 1.47
N ASP A 20 8.70 16.53 1.04
CA ASP A 20 7.48 15.82 1.45
C ASP A 20 7.50 14.41 0.93
N PHE A 21 7.93 14.22 -0.32
CA PHE A 21 8.09 12.88 -0.90
C PHE A 21 9.17 12.09 -0.16
N MET A 22 10.27 12.74 0.19
CA MET A 22 11.38 12.07 0.85
C MET A 22 11.07 11.61 2.27
N LYS A 23 10.00 12.11 2.88
CA LYS A 23 9.55 11.62 4.19
C LYS A 23 8.93 10.24 4.11
N LEU A 24 8.43 9.86 2.95
CA LEU A 24 7.84 8.53 2.77
C LEU A 24 8.93 7.52 2.42
N ASP A 25 8.89 6.39 3.08
CA ASP A 25 9.75 5.27 2.74
C ASP A 25 8.88 4.24 2.00
N ILE A 26 9.02 4.21 0.68
CA ILE A 26 8.22 3.34 -0.18
C ILE A 26 9.12 2.26 -0.75
N ARG A 27 8.76 1.01 -0.50
CA ARG A 27 9.60 -0.14 -0.87
C ARG A 27 8.80 -1.17 -1.67
N VAL A 28 9.54 -1.95 -2.44
CA VAL A 28 8.99 -3.10 -3.16
C VAL A 28 8.91 -4.28 -2.20
N GLY A 29 7.76 -4.94 -2.18
CA GLY A 29 7.59 -6.18 -1.44
C GLY A 29 6.87 -7.22 -2.31
N THR A 30 7.14 -8.49 -2.05
CA THR A 30 6.44 -9.59 -2.70
C THR A 30 5.33 -10.09 -1.78
N ILE A 31 4.13 -10.20 -2.31
CA ILE A 31 3.02 -10.79 -1.56
C ILE A 31 3.26 -12.29 -1.46
N THR A 32 3.38 -12.78 -0.23
CA THR A 32 3.64 -14.20 0.05
C THR A 32 2.40 -14.93 0.55
N ASP A 33 1.43 -14.19 1.07
CA ASP A 33 0.15 -14.76 1.51
C ASP A 33 -0.95 -13.73 1.38
N ALA A 34 -2.17 -14.19 1.11
CA ALA A 34 -3.35 -13.32 1.00
C ALA A 34 -4.58 -14.10 1.47
N LYS A 35 -5.32 -13.51 2.39
CA LYS A 35 -6.51 -14.13 2.98
C LYS A 35 -7.65 -13.13 3.01
N ILE A 36 -8.89 -13.62 2.93
CA ILE A 36 -10.07 -12.79 3.13
C ILE A 36 -10.07 -12.30 4.58
N PHE A 37 -10.24 -11.00 4.76
CA PHE A 37 -10.32 -10.39 6.10
C PHE A 37 -11.78 -10.32 6.54
N ALA A 38 -12.28 -11.41 7.10
CA ALA A 38 -13.70 -11.54 7.42
C ALA A 38 -14.19 -10.53 8.45
N LYS A 39 -13.33 -10.11 9.39
CA LYS A 39 -13.69 -9.18 10.47
C LYS A 39 -13.61 -7.72 10.07
N ALA A 40 -13.10 -7.39 8.89
CA ALA A 40 -13.00 -6.01 8.45
C ALA A 40 -14.40 -5.46 8.14
N ARG A 41 -14.60 -4.17 8.41
CA ARG A 41 -15.88 -3.51 8.13
C ARG A 41 -16.16 -3.42 6.63
N LYS A 42 -15.12 -3.15 5.84
CA LYS A 42 -15.20 -3.10 4.38
C LYS A 42 -14.45 -4.29 3.83
N PRO A 43 -14.88 -4.84 2.68
CA PRO A 43 -14.18 -5.96 2.07
C PRO A 43 -12.69 -5.66 1.90
N ALA A 44 -11.86 -6.55 2.42
CA ALA A 44 -10.42 -6.39 2.40
C ALA A 44 -9.74 -7.76 2.43
N TYR A 45 -8.45 -7.77 2.09
CA TYR A 45 -7.59 -8.92 2.27
C TYR A 45 -6.53 -8.63 3.33
N GLN A 46 -6.14 -9.65 4.07
CA GLN A 46 -4.94 -9.62 4.89
C GLN A 46 -3.80 -10.13 4.05
N LEU A 47 -2.81 -9.27 3.83
CA LEU A 47 -1.64 -9.61 3.03
C LEU A 47 -0.43 -9.79 3.92
N THR A 48 0.43 -10.73 3.57
CA THR A 48 1.77 -10.87 4.11
C THR A 48 2.74 -10.57 2.97
N LEU A 49 3.73 -9.72 3.24
CA LEU A 49 4.65 -9.25 2.21
C LEU A 49 6.09 -9.40 2.69
N ASP A 50 6.95 -9.82 1.79
CA ASP A 50 8.39 -9.93 2.02
C ASP A 50 9.08 -8.73 1.39
N PHE A 51 9.71 -7.89 2.23
CA PHE A 51 10.43 -6.69 1.80
C PHE A 51 11.95 -6.90 1.81
N GLY A 52 12.42 -8.12 1.89
CA GLY A 52 13.85 -8.40 1.93
C GLY A 52 14.42 -8.38 3.34
N ASP A 53 15.73 -8.60 3.44
CA ASP A 53 16.37 -8.84 4.72
C ASP A 53 16.39 -7.61 5.64
N GLU A 54 16.48 -6.43 5.07
CA GLU A 54 16.55 -5.18 5.86
C GLU A 54 15.25 -4.90 6.60
N ILE A 55 14.14 -4.99 5.89
CA ILE A 55 12.82 -4.64 6.44
C ILE A 55 12.10 -5.88 6.95
N GLY A 56 12.29 -7.00 6.27
CA GLY A 56 11.66 -8.25 6.64
C GLY A 56 10.23 -8.39 6.16
N THR A 57 9.49 -9.24 6.85
CA THR A 57 8.10 -9.55 6.52
C THR A 57 7.17 -8.61 7.27
N LYS A 58 6.21 -8.05 6.54
CA LYS A 58 5.20 -7.15 7.10
C LYS A 58 3.82 -7.58 6.64
N ARG A 59 2.81 -7.10 7.36
CA ARG A 59 1.41 -7.41 7.08
C ARG A 59 0.65 -6.13 6.72
N SER A 60 -0.35 -6.27 5.88
CA SER A 60 -1.19 -5.15 5.46
C SER A 60 -2.62 -5.60 5.27
N SER A 61 -3.56 -4.78 5.73
CA SER A 61 -4.95 -4.88 5.30
C SER A 61 -5.10 -4.04 4.03
N ALA A 62 -5.67 -4.63 2.98
CA ALA A 62 -5.80 -3.94 1.71
C ALA A 62 -7.20 -4.13 1.13
N GLN A 63 -7.86 -3.01 0.80
CA GLN A 63 -9.19 -3.00 0.22
C GLN A 63 -9.09 -3.15 -1.30
N ILE A 64 -8.68 -4.34 -1.75
CA ILE A 64 -8.39 -4.62 -3.16
C ILE A 64 -9.19 -5.80 -3.68
N THR A 65 -10.38 -6.03 -3.11
CA THR A 65 -11.16 -7.24 -3.40
C THR A 65 -11.90 -7.21 -4.73
N ASP A 66 -12.02 -6.05 -5.37
CA ASP A 66 -12.84 -5.93 -6.58
C ASP A 66 -12.16 -6.51 -7.82
N HIS A 67 -10.84 -6.34 -7.95
CA HIS A 67 -10.10 -6.77 -9.13
C HIS A 67 -9.23 -8.00 -8.92
N TYR A 68 -9.05 -8.45 -7.68
CA TYR A 68 -8.10 -9.52 -7.38
C TYR A 68 -8.74 -10.60 -6.53
N LYS A 69 -8.39 -11.84 -6.84
CA LYS A 69 -8.64 -12.99 -5.97
C LYS A 69 -7.38 -13.24 -5.14
N PRO A 70 -7.51 -13.76 -3.90
CA PRO A 70 -6.32 -13.99 -3.07
C PRO A 70 -5.23 -14.80 -3.75
N GLU A 71 -5.60 -15.87 -4.45
CA GLU A 71 -4.64 -16.76 -5.10
C GLU A 71 -3.86 -16.07 -6.23
N GLU A 72 -4.43 -15.03 -6.85
CA GLU A 72 -3.76 -14.28 -7.92
C GLU A 72 -2.66 -13.35 -7.38
N LEU A 73 -2.74 -13.01 -6.11
CA LEU A 73 -1.85 -12.04 -5.49
C LEU A 73 -0.51 -12.65 -5.08
N ILE A 74 -0.48 -13.95 -4.82
CA ILE A 74 0.73 -14.63 -4.35
C ILE A 74 1.84 -14.52 -5.39
N GLY A 75 3.00 -14.04 -4.96
CA GLY A 75 4.16 -13.86 -5.84
C GLY A 75 4.21 -12.51 -6.56
N LYS A 76 3.18 -11.70 -6.41
CA LYS A 76 3.14 -10.38 -7.06
C LYS A 76 3.98 -9.39 -6.29
N GLN A 77 4.82 -8.62 -7.00
CA GLN A 77 5.56 -7.51 -6.40
C GLN A 77 4.70 -6.25 -6.43
N VAL A 78 4.67 -5.55 -5.32
CA VAL A 78 3.90 -4.31 -5.15
C VAL A 78 4.74 -3.27 -4.44
N LEU A 79 4.28 -2.02 -4.48
CA LEU A 79 4.89 -0.92 -3.74
C LEU A 79 4.07 -0.64 -2.49
N ALA A 80 4.75 -0.37 -1.39
CA ALA A 80 4.09 -0.07 -0.12
C ALA A 80 4.87 0.97 0.67
N VAL A 81 4.16 1.82 1.39
CA VAL A 81 4.76 2.73 2.38
C VAL A 81 5.05 1.91 3.64
N VAL A 82 6.31 1.89 4.06
CA VAL A 82 6.75 1.03 5.17
C VAL A 82 7.01 1.80 6.46
N ASN A 83 6.92 3.12 6.45
CA ASN A 83 7.24 3.94 7.62
C ASN A 83 6.05 4.72 8.19
N PHE A 84 4.83 4.27 7.94
CA PHE A 84 3.68 4.74 8.70
C PHE A 84 3.56 3.97 10.00
N PRO A 85 3.01 4.59 11.07
CA PRO A 85 2.69 3.84 12.28
C PRO A 85 1.73 2.68 11.96
N PRO A 86 1.90 1.52 12.59
CA PRO A 86 0.96 0.42 12.40
C PRO A 86 -0.46 0.82 12.83
N ARG A 87 -1.44 0.28 12.13
CA ARG A 87 -2.84 0.55 12.38
C ARG A 87 -3.57 -0.74 12.75
N GLN A 88 -4.27 -0.73 13.88
CA GLN A 88 -5.06 -1.88 14.26
C GLN A 88 -6.43 -1.83 13.59
N ILE A 89 -6.81 -2.94 12.95
CA ILE A 89 -8.10 -3.12 12.31
C ILE A 89 -8.64 -4.45 12.84
N ALA A 90 -9.70 -4.39 13.65
CA ALA A 90 -10.21 -5.53 14.40
C ALA A 90 -9.06 -6.17 15.21
N ASP A 91 -8.76 -7.44 15.01
CA ASP A 91 -7.66 -8.13 15.70
C ASP A 91 -6.38 -8.24 14.83
N PHE A 92 -6.28 -7.43 13.79
CA PHE A 92 -5.19 -7.47 12.83
C PHE A 92 -4.40 -6.16 12.86
N MET A 93 -3.07 -6.27 12.89
CA MET A 93 -2.21 -5.09 12.83
C MET A 93 -1.71 -4.89 11.40
N SER A 94 -2.15 -3.81 10.76
CA SER A 94 -1.69 -3.42 9.43
C SER A 94 -0.45 -2.55 9.58
N GLU A 95 0.70 -3.06 9.13
CA GLU A 95 2.00 -2.43 9.38
C GLU A 95 2.46 -1.55 8.24
N VAL A 96 1.99 -1.81 7.02
CA VAL A 96 2.39 -1.06 5.84
C VAL A 96 1.16 -0.71 5.01
N LEU A 97 1.30 0.30 4.15
CA LEU A 97 0.24 0.71 3.23
C LEU A 97 0.60 0.27 1.81
N VAL A 98 -0.06 -0.76 1.32
CA VAL A 98 0.09 -1.18 -0.07
C VAL A 98 -0.57 -0.14 -0.97
N LEU A 99 0.13 0.27 -2.02
CA LEU A 99 -0.29 1.36 -2.89
C LEU A 99 -1.08 0.85 -4.09
N GLY A 100 -2.07 1.62 -4.48
CA GLY A 100 -2.87 1.35 -5.66
C GLY A 100 -3.55 2.61 -6.16
N THR A 101 -4.12 2.52 -7.32
CA THR A 101 -4.91 3.62 -7.89
C THR A 101 -6.39 3.36 -7.63
N TYR A 102 -7.14 4.44 -7.41
CA TYR A 102 -8.59 4.37 -7.38
C TYR A 102 -9.07 4.38 -8.83
N SER A 103 -9.34 3.21 -9.34
CA SER A 103 -9.69 3.03 -10.74
C SER A 103 -11.14 2.60 -10.89
N GLU A 104 -11.66 2.63 -12.10
CA GLU A 104 -13.00 2.18 -12.36
C GLU A 104 -13.14 0.72 -11.94
N GLY A 105 -14.17 0.42 -11.17
CA GLY A 105 -14.43 -0.93 -10.67
C GLY A 105 -13.63 -1.34 -9.44
N GLY A 106 -12.70 -0.50 -8.96
CA GLY A 106 -11.95 -0.82 -7.74
C GLY A 106 -10.49 -0.36 -7.79
N VAL A 107 -9.72 -0.79 -6.81
CA VAL A 107 -8.31 -0.41 -6.68
C VAL A 107 -7.45 -1.32 -7.55
N VAL A 108 -6.52 -0.71 -8.29
CA VAL A 108 -5.51 -1.42 -9.07
C VAL A 108 -4.14 -1.19 -8.44
N LEU A 109 -3.40 -2.26 -8.20
CA LEU A 109 -2.12 -2.22 -7.51
C LEU A 109 -1.03 -1.55 -8.34
N ILE A 110 -0.08 -0.91 -7.64
CA ILE A 110 1.12 -0.35 -8.25
C ILE A 110 2.22 -1.39 -8.17
N THR A 111 2.75 -1.78 -9.34
CA THR A 111 3.78 -2.80 -9.42
C THR A 111 4.97 -2.26 -10.21
N PRO A 112 6.20 -2.75 -9.95
CA PRO A 112 7.31 -2.40 -10.83
C PRO A 112 7.12 -3.05 -12.21
N ASP A 113 7.57 -2.37 -13.24
CA ASP A 113 7.45 -2.86 -14.62
C ASP A 113 8.20 -4.17 -14.84
N LYS A 114 9.30 -4.33 -14.15
CA LYS A 114 10.14 -5.52 -14.22
C LYS A 114 10.35 -6.05 -12.81
N LYS A 115 10.70 -7.32 -12.70
CA LYS A 115 11.07 -7.88 -11.41
C LYS A 115 12.31 -7.18 -10.87
N VAL A 116 12.21 -6.74 -9.62
CA VAL A 116 13.31 -6.08 -8.90
C VAL A 116 13.53 -6.78 -7.57
N GLN A 117 14.49 -6.31 -6.77
CA GLN A 117 14.72 -6.90 -5.46
C GLN A 117 13.69 -6.40 -4.45
N ASN A 118 13.24 -7.30 -3.58
CA ASN A 118 12.43 -6.92 -2.45
C ASN A 118 13.23 -5.95 -1.57
N GLY A 119 12.58 -4.86 -1.16
CA GLY A 119 13.25 -3.83 -0.40
C GLY A 119 13.80 -2.69 -1.24
N ASP A 120 13.78 -2.79 -2.56
CA ASP A 120 14.19 -1.66 -3.41
C ASP A 120 13.32 -0.45 -3.12
N LYS A 121 13.96 0.70 -3.01
CA LYS A 121 13.30 1.92 -2.59
C LYS A 121 12.85 2.73 -3.79
N LEU A 122 11.63 3.26 -3.69
CA LEU A 122 11.11 4.22 -4.66
C LEU A 122 11.84 5.55 -4.52
N GLY A 123 12.26 6.11 -5.62
CA GLY A 123 12.96 7.39 -5.63
C GLY A 123 12.58 8.29 -6.77
#